data_1b928bf6b00899bc983c6f5ec5b07f4a
#
_entry.id   1b928bf6b00899bc983c6f5ec5b07f4a
#
_cell.length_a   1.000
_cell.length_b   1.000
_cell.length_c   1.000
_cell.angle_alpha   90.00
_cell.angle_beta   90.00
_cell.angle_gamma   90.00
#
_symmetry.space_group_name_H-M   'P 1'
#
loop_
_entity.id
_entity.type
_entity.pdbx_description
1 polymer ?
#
loop_
_entity_poly.entity_id
_entity_poly.type
_entity_poly.pdbx_seq_one_letter_code
_entity_poly.pdbx_strand_id
1 'polypeptide(L)'
;PAAEPAGQGQGGTALFRRRRKALSDLEPRTAVPGQPHAQGSDGDWANPEEELPVLPRSYDFRGEKVLIVDDDVRNVFALTSVLEQHGLAVLYAENGREGIEVLEQHDDVTVVLMDIMMPEMDGYATTSAIRRMPQFAGLPIIALTAKAMKGDREKAIDSGASDYVTKPVDPDYLLSVMEQWMRGK
;
A
#
# COMPACT_ATOMS: atom_id res chain seq x y z
N PRO A 1 27.65 -32.98 -37.00
CA PRO A 1 27.01 -31.97 -37.81
C PRO A 1 25.88 -31.31 -37.02
N ALA A 2 25.99 -30.01 -36.95
CA ALA A 2 24.98 -28.95 -37.10
C ALA A 2 23.65 -29.13 -36.33
N ALA A 3 23.06 -28.18 -35.65
CA ALA A 3 22.97 -26.75 -35.79
C ALA A 3 22.33 -26.16 -34.51
N GLU A 4 22.77 -24.98 -34.11
CA GLU A 4 21.95 -24.00 -33.39
C GLU A 4 20.79 -23.53 -34.31
N PRO A 5 19.72 -22.88 -33.74
CA PRO A 5 19.88 -21.48 -33.44
C PRO A 5 19.10 -20.90 -32.21
N ALA A 6 19.68 -19.86 -31.73
CA ALA A 6 19.16 -18.70 -31.02
C ALA A 6 17.69 -18.33 -31.23
N GLY A 7 17.03 -17.94 -30.12
CA GLY A 7 15.79 -17.23 -30.09
C GLY A 7 15.80 -16.21 -28.94
N GLN A 8 16.31 -15.01 -29.25
CA GLN A 8 16.20 -13.83 -28.40
C GLN A 8 14.75 -13.37 -28.36
N GLY A 9 14.13 -13.29 -27.19
CA GLY A 9 12.84 -12.65 -26.92
C GLY A 9 13.05 -11.38 -26.08
N GLN A 10 13.43 -10.28 -26.73
CA GLN A 10 13.32 -8.94 -26.17
C GLN A 10 11.85 -8.51 -26.25
N GLY A 11 11.24 -8.17 -25.12
CA GLY A 11 9.87 -7.68 -25.11
C GLY A 11 9.38 -7.30 -23.71
N GLY A 12 9.93 -6.25 -23.12
CA GLY A 12 9.47 -5.82 -21.82
C GLY A 12 9.81 -4.40 -21.39
N THR A 13 10.14 -3.50 -22.34
CA THR A 13 10.57 -2.14 -21.93
C THR A 13 9.92 -1.00 -22.72
N ALA A 14 8.80 -1.21 -23.39
CA ALA A 14 8.20 -0.20 -24.27
C ALA A 14 6.95 0.52 -23.71
N LEU A 15 6.39 0.09 -22.56
CA LEU A 15 5.13 0.68 -22.06
C LEU A 15 5.31 1.84 -21.06
N PHE A 16 6.50 2.06 -20.52
CA PHE A 16 6.74 3.11 -19.51
C PHE A 16 7.21 4.46 -20.08
N ARG A 17 7.42 4.57 -21.40
CA ARG A 17 7.95 5.82 -22.02
C ARG A 17 6.92 6.77 -22.63
N ARG A 18 5.63 6.43 -22.65
CA ARG A 18 4.60 7.26 -23.34
C ARG A 18 3.82 8.25 -22.49
N ARG A 19 4.09 8.40 -21.18
CA ARG A 19 3.34 9.33 -20.33
C ARG A 19 4.08 10.60 -19.89
N ARG A 20 5.28 10.88 -20.42
CA ARG A 20 6.05 12.11 -20.06
C ARG A 20 6.13 13.18 -21.15
N LYS A 21 5.37 13.09 -22.24
CA LYS A 21 5.48 14.03 -23.36
C LYS A 21 4.26 14.96 -23.55
N ALA A 22 3.40 15.09 -22.58
CA ALA A 22 2.18 15.90 -22.71
C ALA A 22 2.14 17.17 -21.83
N LEU A 23 3.24 17.57 -21.21
CA LEU A 23 3.29 18.75 -20.31
C LEU A 23 4.33 19.80 -20.69
N SER A 24 4.98 19.70 -21.87
CA SER A 24 6.01 20.66 -22.29
C SER A 24 5.58 21.65 -23.40
N ASP A 25 4.33 21.61 -23.86
CA ASP A 25 3.89 22.42 -25.01
C ASP A 25 2.81 23.44 -24.65
N LEU A 26 2.88 24.04 -23.46
CA LEU A 26 2.10 25.23 -23.13
C LEU A 26 3.01 26.47 -23.16
N GLU A 27 3.10 27.06 -24.33
CA GLU A 27 3.68 28.38 -24.55
C GLU A 27 2.90 29.49 -23.80
N PRO A 28 3.57 30.50 -23.22
CA PRO A 28 2.91 31.58 -22.52
C PRO A 28 2.25 32.53 -23.54
N ARG A 29 0.94 32.67 -23.43
CA ARG A 29 0.19 33.68 -24.22
C ARG A 29 0.53 35.07 -23.73
N THR A 30 0.98 35.88 -24.66
CA THR A 30 1.31 37.31 -24.60
C THR A 30 0.17 38.16 -24.06
N ALA A 31 0.56 39.14 -23.25
CA ALA A 31 -0.29 40.18 -22.67
C ALA A 31 -1.02 41.04 -23.72
N VAL A 32 -2.28 41.35 -23.44
CA VAL A 32 -3.06 42.39 -24.11
C VAL A 32 -3.03 43.62 -23.23
N PRO A 33 -2.68 44.82 -23.77
CA PRO A 33 -2.67 46.07 -22.99
C PRO A 33 -4.03 46.77 -23.03
N GLY A 34 -4.44 47.28 -21.87
CA GLY A 34 -5.37 48.37 -21.78
C GLY A 34 -6.74 48.08 -21.20
N GLN A 35 -6.92 48.36 -19.89
CA GLN A 35 -8.16 48.93 -19.37
C GLN A 35 -7.91 49.69 -18.04
N PRO A 36 -8.73 50.73 -17.74
CA PRO A 36 -8.39 51.78 -16.81
C PRO A 36 -8.74 51.46 -15.35
N HIS A 37 -8.06 52.19 -14.47
CA HIS A 37 -8.24 52.19 -13.02
C HIS A 37 -9.70 52.51 -12.60
N ALA A 38 -10.29 51.65 -11.78
CA ALA A 38 -11.37 51.99 -10.88
C ALA A 38 -10.88 51.72 -9.43
N GLN A 39 -10.76 52.80 -8.68
CA GLN A 39 -10.61 52.81 -7.23
C GLN A 39 -11.95 52.41 -6.60
N GLY A 40 -11.95 51.52 -5.63
CA GLY A 40 -13.16 51.27 -4.86
C GLY A 40 -13.08 50.08 -3.94
N SER A 41 -12.94 50.38 -2.63
CA SER A 41 -13.43 49.66 -1.46
C SER A 41 -12.79 48.34 -1.07
N ASP A 42 -12.27 48.39 0.15
CA ASP A 42 -11.96 47.27 1.04
C ASP A 42 -13.06 46.23 1.02
N GLY A 43 -12.85 45.17 0.27
CA GLY A 43 -13.66 43.97 0.21
C GLY A 43 -12.79 42.80 0.61
N ASP A 44 -13.13 42.29 1.74
CA ASP A 44 -12.74 41.02 2.37
C ASP A 44 -12.47 39.95 1.29
N TRP A 45 -11.20 39.73 0.96
CA TRP A 45 -10.78 38.61 0.12
C TRP A 45 -10.85 37.35 0.99
N ALA A 46 -12.04 36.76 1.05
CA ALA A 46 -12.23 35.43 1.52
C ALA A 46 -11.19 34.52 0.84
N ASN A 47 -10.35 33.95 1.66
CA ASN A 47 -9.28 33.01 1.31
C ASN A 47 -9.86 31.87 0.47
N PRO A 48 -9.45 31.65 -0.79
CA PRO A 48 -9.94 30.53 -1.58
C PRO A 48 -9.21 29.22 -1.28
N GLU A 49 -8.79 29.01 -0.05
CA GLU A 49 -8.51 27.69 0.49
C GLU A 49 -9.80 27.11 1.11
N GLU A 50 -10.88 27.09 0.32
CA GLU A 50 -11.93 26.12 0.55
C GLU A 50 -11.29 24.76 0.32
N GLU A 51 -10.82 24.14 1.40
CA GLU A 51 -10.55 22.69 1.42
C GLU A 51 -11.83 22.02 0.90
N LEU A 52 -11.77 21.58 -0.35
CA LEU A 52 -12.82 20.72 -0.90
C LEU A 52 -13.03 19.61 0.12
N PRO A 53 -14.27 19.37 0.57
CA PRO A 53 -14.53 18.32 1.52
C PRO A 53 -13.95 17.03 0.95
N VAL A 54 -12.90 16.51 1.60
CA VAL A 54 -12.35 15.20 1.26
C VAL A 54 -13.47 14.22 1.62
N LEU A 55 -14.24 13.83 0.60
CA LEU A 55 -15.25 12.81 0.78
C LEU A 55 -14.55 11.58 1.35
N PRO A 56 -15.02 11.04 2.46
CA PRO A 56 -14.43 9.85 3.03
C PRO A 56 -14.41 8.77 1.95
N ARG A 57 -13.23 8.24 1.65
CA ARG A 57 -13.10 7.15 0.68
C ARG A 57 -13.84 5.95 1.25
N SER A 58 -14.86 5.51 0.56
CA SER A 58 -15.56 4.29 0.92
C SER A 58 -14.77 3.11 0.38
N TYR A 59 -14.07 2.41 1.26
CA TYR A 59 -13.44 1.13 0.94
C TYR A 59 -14.47 0.02 1.12
N ASP A 60 -14.60 -0.86 0.15
CA ASP A 60 -15.43 -2.07 0.23
C ASP A 60 -14.64 -3.25 -0.32
N PHE A 61 -14.23 -4.12 0.58
CA PHE A 61 -13.41 -5.29 0.27
C PHE A 61 -14.22 -6.58 0.07
N ARG A 62 -15.56 -6.51 0.11
CA ARG A 62 -16.50 -7.57 -0.30
C ARG A 62 -16.27 -8.96 0.30
N GLY A 63 -15.82 -9.03 1.55
CA GLY A 63 -15.59 -10.29 2.23
C GLY A 63 -14.24 -10.93 1.92
N GLU A 64 -13.32 -10.20 1.31
CA GLU A 64 -11.93 -10.64 1.16
C GLU A 64 -11.31 -10.90 2.54
N LYS A 65 -10.39 -11.87 2.62
CA LYS A 65 -9.80 -12.29 3.90
C LYS A 65 -8.44 -11.64 4.13
N VAL A 66 -8.28 -11.10 5.33
CA VAL A 66 -7.00 -10.58 5.84
C VAL A 66 -6.52 -11.41 7.03
N LEU A 67 -5.23 -11.73 7.05
CA LEU A 67 -4.58 -12.30 8.21
C LEU A 67 -3.81 -11.20 8.95
N ILE A 68 -4.08 -11.03 10.24
CA ILE A 68 -3.30 -10.18 11.15
C ILE A 68 -2.36 -11.07 11.95
N VAL A 69 -1.07 -10.79 11.94
CA VAL A 69 -0.06 -11.47 12.77
C VAL A 69 0.55 -10.41 13.69
N ASP A 70 0.14 -10.39 14.97
CA ASP A 70 0.54 -9.41 15.98
C ASP A 70 0.37 -10.04 17.37
N ASP A 71 1.39 -9.97 18.23
CA ASP A 71 1.36 -10.55 19.58
C ASP A 71 0.58 -9.69 20.60
N ASP A 72 0.24 -8.45 20.25
CA ASP A 72 -0.60 -7.60 21.10
C ASP A 72 -2.08 -7.69 20.68
N VAL A 73 -2.86 -8.43 21.47
CA VAL A 73 -4.30 -8.61 21.24
C VAL A 73 -5.07 -7.30 21.12
N ARG A 74 -4.58 -6.20 21.73
CA ARG A 74 -5.21 -4.87 21.64
C ARG A 74 -5.07 -4.29 20.22
N ASN A 75 -3.91 -4.49 19.59
CA ASN A 75 -3.69 -4.11 18.21
C ASN A 75 -4.58 -4.94 17.27
N VAL A 76 -4.62 -6.27 17.50
CA VAL A 76 -5.50 -7.17 16.73
C VAL A 76 -6.94 -6.72 16.82
N PHE A 77 -7.44 -6.45 18.04
CA PHE A 77 -8.83 -6.00 18.24
C PHE A 77 -9.13 -4.66 17.54
N ALA A 78 -8.23 -3.68 17.67
CA ALA A 78 -8.39 -2.37 17.05
C ALA A 78 -8.42 -2.47 15.51
N LEU A 79 -7.50 -3.22 14.93
CA LEU A 79 -7.44 -3.44 13.49
C LEU A 79 -8.65 -4.22 12.98
N THR A 80 -9.04 -5.30 13.68
CA THR A 80 -10.22 -6.11 13.35
C THR A 80 -11.47 -5.24 13.25
N SER A 81 -11.70 -4.38 14.26
CA SER A 81 -12.86 -3.49 14.28
C SER A 81 -12.94 -2.57 13.06
N VAL A 82 -11.81 -2.03 12.61
CA VAL A 82 -11.74 -1.18 11.43
C VAL A 82 -11.96 -1.98 10.16
N LEU A 83 -11.27 -3.11 10.01
CA LEU A 83 -11.27 -3.90 8.78
C LEU A 83 -12.63 -4.55 8.51
N GLU A 84 -13.30 -5.06 9.55
CA GLU A 84 -14.65 -5.62 9.43
C GLU A 84 -15.71 -4.57 9.03
N GLN A 85 -15.56 -3.32 9.48
CA GLN A 85 -16.44 -2.22 9.05
C GLN A 85 -16.34 -1.95 7.54
N HIS A 86 -15.23 -2.34 6.90
CA HIS A 86 -15.00 -2.20 5.46
C HIS A 86 -15.20 -3.52 4.69
N GLY A 87 -15.83 -4.49 5.31
CA GLY A 87 -16.25 -5.74 4.65
C GLY A 87 -15.16 -6.83 4.58
N LEU A 88 -14.04 -6.69 5.29
CA LEU A 88 -13.03 -7.73 5.36
C LEU A 88 -13.40 -8.82 6.37
N ALA A 89 -13.10 -10.07 6.04
CA ALA A 89 -13.11 -11.17 6.98
C ALA A 89 -11.71 -11.29 7.61
N VAL A 90 -11.64 -11.17 8.95
CA VAL A 90 -10.36 -11.11 9.66
C VAL A 90 -10.01 -12.47 10.28
N LEU A 91 -8.82 -12.95 9.96
CA LEU A 91 -8.12 -14.02 10.67
C LEU A 91 -6.99 -13.39 11.48
N TYR A 92 -6.61 -14.01 12.58
CA TYR A 92 -5.48 -13.52 13.38
C TYR A 92 -4.59 -14.67 13.88
N ALA A 93 -3.35 -14.32 14.18
CA ALA A 93 -2.35 -15.18 14.78
C ALA A 93 -1.50 -14.35 15.75
N GLU A 94 -1.11 -14.94 16.88
CA GLU A 94 -0.36 -14.26 17.94
C GLU A 94 1.16 -14.29 17.72
N ASN A 95 1.63 -15.06 16.74
CA ASN A 95 3.06 -15.20 16.43
C ASN A 95 3.27 -15.67 14.98
N GLY A 96 4.50 -15.58 14.51
CA GLY A 96 4.85 -15.93 13.14
C GLY A 96 4.58 -17.37 12.75
N ARG A 97 4.79 -18.33 13.68
CA ARG A 97 4.54 -19.76 13.41
C ARG A 97 3.06 -20.00 13.20
N GLU A 98 2.22 -19.52 14.10
CA GLU A 98 0.77 -19.62 13.99
C GLU A 98 0.27 -18.93 12.72
N GLY A 99 0.83 -17.77 12.35
CA GLY A 99 0.52 -17.09 11.11
C GLY A 99 0.76 -17.94 9.87
N ILE A 100 1.86 -18.70 9.83
CA ILE A 100 2.14 -19.65 8.75
C ILE A 100 1.13 -20.80 8.76
N GLU A 101 0.81 -21.38 9.92
CA GLU A 101 -0.17 -22.46 10.05
C GLU A 101 -1.57 -22.02 9.59
N VAL A 102 -1.98 -20.78 9.91
CA VAL A 102 -3.24 -20.21 9.44
C VAL A 102 -3.25 -20.06 7.92
N LEU A 103 -2.15 -19.59 7.31
CA LEU A 103 -2.04 -19.49 5.86
C LEU A 103 -2.11 -20.85 5.15
N GLU A 104 -1.52 -21.90 5.74
CA GLU A 104 -1.60 -23.26 5.19
C GLU A 104 -3.01 -23.85 5.22
N GLN A 105 -3.85 -23.38 6.15
CA GLN A 105 -5.25 -23.82 6.29
C GLN A 105 -6.23 -22.95 5.49
N HIS A 106 -5.81 -21.74 5.07
CA HIS A 106 -6.63 -20.74 4.41
C HIS A 106 -5.93 -20.19 3.16
N ASP A 107 -6.11 -20.84 2.04
CA ASP A 107 -5.55 -20.46 0.74
C ASP A 107 -6.22 -19.24 0.10
N ASP A 108 -7.35 -18.82 0.66
CA ASP A 108 -8.15 -17.67 0.25
C ASP A 108 -7.83 -16.35 0.98
N VAL A 109 -6.73 -16.30 1.76
CA VAL A 109 -6.21 -15.06 2.31
C VAL A 109 -5.65 -14.19 1.20
N THR A 110 -6.10 -12.93 1.15
CA THR A 110 -5.76 -11.98 0.09
C THR A 110 -4.67 -10.99 0.47
N VAL A 111 -4.45 -10.77 1.77
CA VAL A 111 -3.41 -9.89 2.31
C VAL A 111 -3.04 -10.29 3.74
N VAL A 112 -1.78 -10.07 4.11
CA VAL A 112 -1.27 -10.26 5.48
C VAL A 112 -0.82 -8.92 6.05
N LEU A 113 -1.25 -8.62 7.27
CA LEU A 113 -0.72 -7.54 8.10
C LEU A 113 0.24 -8.17 9.12
N MET A 114 1.52 -7.86 9.03
CA MET A 114 2.59 -8.51 9.78
C MET A 114 3.26 -7.54 10.75
N ASP A 115 3.06 -7.72 12.05
CA ASP A 115 3.88 -7.00 13.03
C ASP A 115 5.33 -7.45 12.92
N ILE A 116 6.23 -6.47 12.93
CA ILE A 116 7.66 -6.72 12.88
C ILE A 116 8.23 -7.05 14.25
N MET A 117 7.69 -6.47 15.30
CA MET A 117 8.25 -6.53 16.66
C MET A 117 7.55 -7.60 17.51
N MET A 118 7.68 -8.86 17.13
CA MET A 118 7.13 -9.99 17.91
C MET A 118 8.24 -10.78 18.60
N PRO A 119 7.95 -11.40 19.77
CA PRO A 119 8.87 -12.33 20.43
C PRO A 119 9.04 -13.62 19.61
N GLU A 120 10.13 -14.37 19.90
CA GLU A 120 10.49 -15.67 19.30
C GLU A 120 10.81 -15.60 17.80
N MET A 121 9.83 -15.36 16.96
CA MET A 121 9.99 -15.23 15.51
C MET A 121 9.49 -13.87 15.07
N ASP A 122 10.41 -12.94 14.78
CA ASP A 122 10.05 -11.61 14.34
C ASP A 122 9.35 -11.60 12.95
N GLY A 123 8.70 -10.49 12.63
CA GLY A 123 7.95 -10.36 11.39
C GLY A 123 8.82 -10.46 10.13
N TYR A 124 10.11 -10.12 10.20
CA TYR A 124 11.03 -10.26 9.07
C TYR A 124 11.30 -11.73 8.75
N ALA A 125 11.60 -12.53 9.79
CA ALA A 125 11.84 -13.97 9.65
C ALA A 125 10.58 -14.69 9.17
N THR A 126 9.42 -14.30 9.69
CA THR A 126 8.11 -14.84 9.29
C THR A 126 7.82 -14.53 7.82
N THR A 127 7.99 -13.26 7.40
CA THR A 127 7.81 -12.84 6.01
C THR A 127 8.72 -13.62 5.07
N SER A 128 10.00 -13.77 5.43
CA SER A 128 10.96 -14.56 4.64
C SER A 128 10.57 -16.04 4.55
N ALA A 129 10.00 -16.62 5.62
CA ALA A 129 9.52 -17.99 5.60
C ALA A 129 8.32 -18.15 4.66
N ILE A 130 7.34 -17.25 4.72
CA ILE A 130 6.18 -17.25 3.84
C ILE A 130 6.61 -17.11 2.36
N ARG A 131 7.58 -16.27 2.06
CA ARG A 131 8.08 -16.07 0.68
C ARG A 131 8.77 -17.30 0.08
N ARG A 132 9.28 -18.21 0.92
CA ARG A 132 9.84 -19.51 0.47
C ARG A 132 8.78 -20.52 0.09
N MET A 133 7.52 -20.27 0.45
CA MET A 133 6.39 -21.12 0.12
C MET A 133 5.83 -20.71 -1.23
N PRO A 134 5.93 -21.53 -2.29
CA PRO A 134 5.58 -21.12 -3.66
C PRO A 134 4.14 -20.63 -3.80
N GLN A 135 3.20 -21.20 -3.05
CA GLN A 135 1.79 -20.83 -3.06
C GLN A 135 1.53 -19.41 -2.55
N PHE A 136 2.44 -18.86 -1.71
CA PHE A 136 2.32 -17.52 -1.12
C PHE A 136 3.35 -16.52 -1.65
N ALA A 137 4.10 -16.88 -2.69
CA ALA A 137 5.13 -16.01 -3.27
C ALA A 137 4.58 -14.65 -3.73
N GLY A 138 3.34 -14.61 -4.21
CA GLY A 138 2.64 -13.39 -4.66
C GLY A 138 1.64 -12.80 -3.67
N LEU A 139 1.52 -13.37 -2.44
CA LEU A 139 0.59 -12.86 -1.43
C LEU A 139 1.08 -11.49 -0.91
N PRO A 140 0.29 -10.41 -0.96
CA PRO A 140 0.66 -9.15 -0.34
C PRO A 140 0.90 -9.30 1.16
N ILE A 141 2.06 -8.83 1.64
CA ILE A 141 2.41 -8.76 3.06
C ILE A 141 2.77 -7.32 3.37
N ILE A 142 1.98 -6.69 4.23
CA ILE A 142 2.18 -5.32 4.69
C ILE A 142 2.79 -5.38 6.08
N ALA A 143 4.02 -4.89 6.22
CA ALA A 143 4.72 -4.87 7.49
C ALA A 143 4.19 -3.73 8.38
N LEU A 144 3.86 -4.02 9.64
CA LEU A 144 3.50 -3.04 10.65
C LEU A 144 4.71 -2.79 11.55
N THR A 145 5.26 -1.59 11.56
CA THR A 145 6.52 -1.27 12.26
C THR A 145 6.37 -0.10 13.21
N ALA A 146 6.94 -0.21 14.41
CA ALA A 146 7.00 0.91 15.37
C ALA A 146 8.03 1.98 15.00
N LYS A 147 8.91 1.72 14.03
CA LYS A 147 9.99 2.62 13.64
C LYS A 147 9.91 3.01 12.18
N ALA A 148 9.92 4.32 11.93
CA ALA A 148 9.91 4.91 10.59
C ALA A 148 11.34 5.23 10.09
N MET A 149 12.38 4.58 10.63
CA MET A 149 13.74 4.83 10.19
C MET A 149 13.98 4.22 8.81
N LYS A 150 14.80 4.90 8.01
CA LYS A 150 15.10 4.46 6.63
C LYS A 150 15.57 3.01 6.55
N GLY A 151 16.36 2.54 7.53
CA GLY A 151 16.85 1.15 7.59
C GLY A 151 15.76 0.11 7.90
N ASP A 152 14.69 0.48 8.61
CA ASP A 152 13.60 -0.47 8.95
C ASP A 152 12.71 -0.76 7.73
N ARG A 153 12.48 0.27 6.91
CA ARG A 153 11.81 0.09 5.62
C ARG A 153 12.57 -0.87 4.70
N GLU A 154 13.87 -0.62 4.55
CA GLU A 154 14.74 -1.44 3.70
C GLU A 154 14.71 -2.90 4.17
N LYS A 155 14.83 -3.15 5.48
CA LYS A 155 14.72 -4.51 6.05
C LYS A 155 13.38 -5.19 5.79
N ALA A 156 12.27 -4.45 5.89
CA ALA A 156 10.95 -5.00 5.60
C ALA A 156 10.85 -5.45 4.13
N ILE A 157 11.25 -4.62 3.19
CA ILE A 157 11.24 -4.95 1.76
C ILE A 157 12.22 -6.09 1.45
N ASP A 158 13.43 -6.06 2.02
CA ASP A 158 14.44 -7.11 1.83
C ASP A 158 13.98 -8.47 2.38
N SER A 159 13.15 -8.48 3.43
CA SER A 159 12.52 -9.71 3.94
C SER A 159 11.44 -10.26 3.01
N GLY A 160 11.00 -9.49 2.02
CA GLY A 160 9.96 -9.84 1.07
C GLY A 160 8.59 -9.22 1.35
N ALA A 161 8.49 -8.24 2.27
CA ALA A 161 7.25 -7.48 2.45
C ALA A 161 6.92 -6.70 1.17
N SER A 162 5.63 -6.60 0.87
CA SER A 162 5.13 -5.85 -0.29
C SER A 162 5.10 -4.36 -0.02
N ASP A 163 4.80 -4.00 1.23
CA ASP A 163 4.78 -2.61 1.70
C ASP A 163 4.95 -2.57 3.23
N TYR A 164 4.93 -1.36 3.80
CA TYR A 164 5.01 -1.17 5.24
C TYR A 164 4.11 -0.01 5.71
N VAL A 165 3.62 -0.11 6.93
CA VAL A 165 2.86 0.94 7.62
C VAL A 165 3.46 1.16 9.00
N THR A 166 3.61 2.41 9.41
CA THR A 166 4.18 2.76 10.73
C THR A 166 3.11 2.78 11.81
N LYS A 167 3.43 2.25 12.98
CA LYS A 167 2.61 2.36 14.19
C LYS A 167 2.83 3.74 14.85
N PRO A 168 1.78 4.42 15.37
CA PRO A 168 0.39 3.98 15.39
C PRO A 168 -0.22 3.94 14.00
N VAL A 169 -0.97 2.88 13.71
CA VAL A 169 -1.56 2.66 12.40
C VAL A 169 -2.71 3.63 12.18
N ASP A 170 -2.58 4.46 11.15
CA ASP A 170 -3.68 5.27 10.64
C ASP A 170 -4.61 4.39 9.80
N PRO A 171 -5.91 4.29 10.16
CA PRO A 171 -6.83 3.40 9.47
C PRO A 171 -7.02 3.72 7.98
N ASP A 172 -7.19 4.99 7.63
CA ASP A 172 -7.43 5.40 6.23
C ASP A 172 -6.19 5.14 5.37
N TYR A 173 -5.00 5.38 5.92
CA TYR A 173 -3.76 5.08 5.23
C TYR A 173 -3.59 3.57 5.04
N LEU A 174 -3.82 2.75 6.08
CA LEU A 174 -3.76 1.29 5.99
C LEU A 174 -4.71 0.77 4.90
N LEU A 175 -5.98 1.19 4.92
CA LEU A 175 -6.97 0.78 3.93
C LEU A 175 -6.56 1.16 2.52
N SER A 176 -5.96 2.33 2.33
CA SER A 176 -5.46 2.77 1.01
C SER A 176 -4.31 1.90 0.49
N VAL A 177 -3.39 1.50 1.37
CA VAL A 177 -2.28 0.60 1.03
C VAL A 177 -2.82 -0.79 0.71
N MET A 178 -3.75 -1.32 1.52
CA MET A 178 -4.40 -2.61 1.26
C MET A 178 -5.11 -2.62 -0.09
N GLU A 179 -5.93 -1.60 -0.39
CA GLU A 179 -6.64 -1.48 -1.66
C GLU A 179 -5.67 -1.51 -2.85
N GLN A 180 -4.56 -0.78 -2.77
CA GLN A 180 -3.54 -0.75 -3.82
C GLN A 180 -2.99 -2.15 -4.12
N TRP A 181 -2.71 -2.94 -3.09
CA TRP A 181 -2.11 -4.26 -3.24
C TRP A 181 -3.12 -5.35 -3.60
N MET A 182 -4.36 -5.24 -3.14
CA MET A 182 -5.42 -6.21 -3.41
C MET A 182 -6.06 -6.03 -4.78
N ARG A 183 -6.19 -4.79 -5.28
CA ARG A 183 -6.76 -4.49 -6.61
C ARG A 183 -5.73 -4.48 -7.74
N GLY A 184 -4.46 -4.52 -7.44
CA GLY A 184 -3.37 -4.52 -8.41
C GLY A 184 -3.04 -5.88 -9.01
N LYS A 185 -3.86 -6.90 -8.74
CA LYS A 185 -3.71 -8.26 -9.28
C LYS A 185 -4.48 -8.46 -10.58
#